data_666fde5cf9b859c1750a99a0f1495245
#
_entry.id   666fde5cf9b859c1750a99a0f1495245
#
_cell.length_a   1.000
_cell.length_b   1.000
_cell.length_c   1.000
_cell.angle_alpha   90.00
_cell.angle_beta   90.00
_cell.angle_gamma   90.00
#
_symmetry.space_group_name_H-M   'P 1'
#
loop_
_entity.id
_entity.type
_entity.pdbx_description
1 polymer ?
#
loop_
_entity_poly.entity_id
_entity_poly.type
_entity_poly.pdbx_seq_one_letter_code
_entity_poly.pdbx_strand_id
1 'polypeptide(L)'
;IVAVANHGDVKVCADDARVELPLRADGKLDVGGAIGHTGRMTVIKDLGLKEPYVGTIELVSGELGIDFAQYFTVSEQQPSLVSLGVLVNGDVVLKAGGLLVQPMPGCEEETLEQLELRSPMFADISREMTEAPKEQLLEDWFRGMKPVVLDRTLLRYHCGCSRARMEKALISLGRKELQTIIDEDTGAELGCHFCHQQYQFTTEELRQLLEKATRE
;
A
#
# COMPACT_ATOMS: atom_id res chain seq x y z
N ILE A 1 1.02 9.47 0.18
CA ILE A 1 1.25 8.13 0.75
C ILE A 1 1.67 7.19 -0.37
N VAL A 2 2.70 6.37 -0.13
CA VAL A 2 3.14 5.31 -1.03
C VAL A 2 3.12 3.97 -0.29
N ALA A 3 2.36 2.99 -0.80
CA ALA A 3 2.31 1.63 -0.29
C ALA A 3 2.84 0.66 -1.36
N VAL A 4 3.64 -0.30 -0.95
CA VAL A 4 4.21 -1.33 -1.84
C VAL A 4 3.98 -2.70 -1.22
N ALA A 5 3.45 -3.62 -2.01
CA ALA A 5 3.27 -5.01 -1.64
C ALA A 5 3.97 -5.93 -2.64
N ASN A 6 4.65 -6.95 -2.17
CA ASN A 6 5.34 -7.92 -3.00
C ASN A 6 5.47 -9.27 -2.27
N HIS A 7 4.81 -10.32 -2.76
CA HIS A 7 4.87 -11.68 -2.21
C HIS A 7 4.71 -11.77 -0.68
N GLY A 8 3.76 -11.02 -0.12
CA GLY A 8 3.50 -10.97 1.32
C GLY A 8 4.34 -9.94 2.09
N ASP A 9 5.39 -9.39 1.52
CA ASP A 9 6.11 -8.25 2.08
C ASP A 9 5.34 -6.96 1.76
N VAL A 10 5.06 -6.15 2.77
CA VAL A 10 4.39 -4.86 2.61
C VAL A 10 5.22 -3.76 3.28
N LYS A 11 5.19 -2.57 2.71
CA LYS A 11 5.78 -1.37 3.30
C LYS A 11 5.00 -0.15 2.87
N VAL A 12 5.01 0.88 3.70
CA VAL A 12 4.32 2.13 3.45
C VAL A 12 5.17 3.30 3.94
N CYS A 13 5.05 4.43 3.26
CA CYS A 13 5.53 5.72 3.77
C CYS A 13 4.51 6.82 3.47
N ALA A 14 4.53 7.85 4.30
CA ALA A 14 3.80 9.09 4.11
C ALA A 14 4.80 10.24 4.15
N ASP A 15 4.54 11.31 3.42
CA ASP A 15 5.41 12.48 3.41
C ASP A 15 5.43 13.18 4.78
N ASP A 16 4.25 13.32 5.39
CA ASP A 16 4.12 13.68 6.80
C ASP A 16 3.17 12.71 7.50
N ALA A 17 3.71 11.95 8.45
CA ALA A 17 2.94 11.02 9.28
C ALA A 17 2.44 11.65 10.60
N ARG A 18 2.82 12.91 10.88
CA ARG A 18 2.44 13.63 12.12
C ARG A 18 1.19 14.47 11.88
N VAL A 19 0.08 13.78 11.60
CA VAL A 19 -1.21 14.41 11.39
C VAL A 19 -2.03 14.30 12.69
N GLU A 20 -2.35 15.44 13.28
CA GLU A 20 -3.23 15.53 14.44
C GLU A 20 -4.60 16.05 14.00
N LEU A 21 -5.59 15.18 13.96
CA LEU A 21 -6.96 15.52 13.65
C LEU A 21 -7.88 15.04 14.76
N PRO A 22 -8.99 15.78 15.03
CA PRO A 22 -9.99 15.28 15.93
C PRO A 22 -10.63 14.01 15.37
N LEU A 23 -11.07 13.13 16.28
CA LEU A 23 -11.86 11.98 15.87
C LEU A 23 -13.17 12.45 15.21
N ARG A 24 -13.67 11.67 14.28
CA ARG A 24 -15.00 11.85 13.69
C ARG A 24 -16.08 11.73 14.76
N ALA A 25 -17.29 12.18 14.45
CA ALA A 25 -18.43 12.12 15.37
C ALA A 25 -18.81 10.68 15.81
N ASP A 26 -18.43 9.68 15.00
CA ASP A 26 -18.60 8.26 15.30
C ASP A 26 -17.42 7.66 16.13
N GLY A 27 -16.47 8.49 16.54
CA GLY A 27 -15.29 8.09 17.33
C GLY A 27 -14.17 7.43 16.54
N LYS A 28 -14.27 7.39 15.21
CA LYS A 28 -13.24 6.84 14.32
C LYS A 28 -12.22 7.89 13.90
N LEU A 29 -11.06 7.44 13.44
CA LEU A 29 -10.04 8.30 12.85
C LEU A 29 -10.58 8.96 11.58
N ASP A 30 -10.28 10.23 11.40
CA ASP A 30 -10.62 10.98 10.17
C ASP A 30 -9.53 10.77 9.11
N VAL A 31 -9.55 9.60 8.48
CA VAL A 31 -8.59 9.23 7.43
C VAL A 31 -8.78 10.12 6.20
N GLY A 32 -10.03 10.39 5.81
CA GLY A 32 -10.35 11.28 4.69
C GLY A 32 -9.82 12.70 4.91
N GLY A 33 -9.95 13.23 6.12
CA GLY A 33 -9.38 14.52 6.49
C GLY A 33 -7.84 14.53 6.48
N ALA A 34 -7.20 13.42 6.87
CA ALA A 34 -5.74 13.29 6.86
C ALA A 34 -5.16 13.21 5.44
N ILE A 35 -5.80 12.49 4.55
CA ILE A 35 -5.37 12.31 3.15
C ILE A 35 -5.77 13.51 2.29
N GLY A 36 -6.93 14.09 2.58
CA GLY A 36 -7.58 15.11 1.78
C GLY A 36 -8.52 14.51 0.73
N HIS A 37 -9.45 15.36 0.27
CA HIS A 37 -10.51 14.94 -0.67
C HIS A 37 -10.17 15.24 -2.13
N THR A 38 -8.99 15.80 -2.40
CA THR A 38 -8.52 16.15 -3.75
C THR A 38 -7.15 15.56 -4.00
N GLY A 39 -6.96 15.01 -5.19
CA GLY A 39 -5.72 14.37 -5.58
C GLY A 39 -5.96 13.15 -6.43
N ARG A 40 -4.95 12.32 -6.59
CA ARG A 40 -5.03 11.11 -7.42
C ARG A 40 -4.55 9.89 -6.68
N MET A 41 -5.22 8.78 -6.92
CA MET A 41 -4.73 7.45 -6.59
C MET A 41 -4.17 6.81 -7.85
N THR A 42 -2.90 6.39 -7.80
CA THR A 42 -2.25 5.64 -8.89
C THR A 42 -1.86 4.26 -8.37
N VAL A 43 -2.29 3.24 -9.07
CA VAL A 43 -1.94 1.84 -8.78
C VAL A 43 -1.05 1.31 -9.89
N ILE A 44 0.12 0.82 -9.52
CA ILE A 44 1.10 0.24 -10.44
C ILE A 44 1.19 -1.25 -10.13
N LYS A 45 0.92 -2.09 -11.14
CA LYS A 45 0.98 -3.56 -11.03
C LYS A 45 2.06 -4.09 -11.96
N ASP A 46 3.07 -4.72 -11.38
CA ASP A 46 4.04 -5.51 -12.14
C ASP A 46 3.44 -6.90 -12.41
N LEU A 47 3.04 -7.10 -13.66
CA LEU A 47 2.44 -8.35 -14.13
C LEU A 47 3.46 -9.24 -14.87
N GLY A 48 4.76 -8.94 -14.77
CA GLY A 48 5.81 -9.63 -15.51
C GLY A 48 5.82 -9.32 -17.02
N LEU A 49 5.14 -8.25 -17.43
CA LEU A 49 5.12 -7.77 -18.82
C LEU A 49 6.27 -6.79 -19.04
N LYS A 50 6.47 -6.39 -20.31
CA LYS A 50 7.52 -5.42 -20.67
C LYS A 50 7.39 -4.09 -19.92
N GLU A 51 6.15 -3.65 -19.70
CA GLU A 51 5.83 -2.45 -18.94
C GLU A 51 4.79 -2.79 -17.86
N PRO A 52 4.87 -2.19 -16.67
CA PRO A 52 3.87 -2.40 -15.64
C PRO A 52 2.52 -1.80 -16.07
N TYR A 53 1.44 -2.39 -15.58
CA TYR A 53 0.13 -1.76 -15.70
C TYR A 53 0.05 -0.57 -14.74
N VAL A 54 -0.44 0.56 -15.24
CA VAL A 54 -0.63 1.79 -14.46
C VAL A 54 -2.05 2.28 -14.61
N GLY A 55 -2.80 2.26 -13.52
CA GLY A 55 -4.16 2.82 -13.46
C GLY A 55 -4.20 4.03 -12.53
N THR A 56 -4.92 5.06 -12.91
CA THR A 56 -5.05 6.31 -12.12
C THR A 56 -6.49 6.77 -12.09
N ILE A 57 -6.94 7.21 -10.91
CA ILE A 57 -8.24 7.87 -10.72
C ILE A 57 -8.05 9.15 -9.89
N GLU A 58 -8.98 10.09 -10.02
CA GLU A 58 -9.12 11.17 -9.04
C GLU A 58 -9.71 10.61 -7.74
N LEU A 59 -9.27 11.11 -6.59
CA LEU A 59 -9.85 10.74 -5.29
C LEU A 59 -11.33 11.15 -5.23
N VAL A 60 -12.14 10.30 -4.65
CA VAL A 60 -13.58 10.55 -4.46
C VAL A 60 -13.87 11.06 -3.05
N SER A 61 -13.15 10.53 -2.07
CA SER A 61 -13.45 10.80 -0.67
C SER A 61 -12.22 11.01 0.22
N GLY A 62 -11.05 10.53 -0.17
CA GLY A 62 -9.88 10.41 0.70
C GLY A 62 -9.95 9.21 1.66
N GLU A 63 -11.12 8.56 1.78
CA GLU A 63 -11.25 7.30 2.50
C GLU A 63 -10.75 6.16 1.60
N LEU A 64 -9.61 5.56 1.94
CA LEU A 64 -8.89 4.62 1.07
C LEU A 64 -9.76 3.45 0.58
N GLY A 65 -10.65 2.93 1.43
CA GLY A 65 -11.56 1.84 1.02
C GLY A 65 -12.49 2.25 -0.11
N ILE A 66 -13.07 3.45 -0.02
CA ILE A 66 -13.97 4.01 -1.03
C ILE A 66 -13.19 4.31 -2.32
N ASP A 67 -12.02 4.93 -2.21
CA ASP A 67 -11.20 5.28 -3.36
C ASP A 67 -10.66 4.03 -4.07
N PHE A 68 -10.32 2.95 -3.35
CA PHE A 68 -9.97 1.66 -3.96
C PHE A 68 -11.17 1.01 -4.66
N ALA A 69 -12.37 1.05 -4.08
CA ALA A 69 -13.57 0.53 -4.75
C ALA A 69 -13.84 1.29 -6.06
N GLN A 70 -13.67 2.61 -6.05
CA GLN A 70 -13.76 3.44 -7.25
C GLN A 70 -12.68 3.11 -8.28
N TYR A 71 -11.42 2.90 -7.83
CA TYR A 71 -10.34 2.49 -8.70
C TYR A 71 -10.64 1.18 -9.41
N PHE A 72 -11.06 0.15 -8.70
CA PHE A 72 -11.41 -1.13 -9.32
C PHE A 72 -12.57 -1.00 -10.31
N THR A 73 -13.58 -0.22 -9.95
CA THR A 73 -14.75 -0.03 -10.81
C THR A 73 -14.42 0.74 -12.09
N VAL A 74 -13.69 1.85 -11.97
CA VAL A 74 -13.46 2.77 -13.09
C VAL A 74 -12.23 2.36 -13.93
N SER A 75 -11.12 2.04 -13.27
CA SER A 75 -9.85 1.75 -13.94
C SER A 75 -9.77 0.29 -14.39
N GLU A 76 -10.25 -0.65 -13.59
CA GLU A 76 -10.20 -2.09 -13.91
C GLU A 76 -11.52 -2.64 -14.44
N GLN A 77 -12.58 -1.85 -14.44
CA GLN A 77 -13.93 -2.24 -14.86
C GLN A 77 -14.44 -3.47 -14.08
N GLN A 78 -14.00 -3.60 -12.83
CA GLN A 78 -14.32 -4.70 -11.93
C GLN A 78 -15.08 -4.14 -10.72
N PRO A 79 -16.41 -4.27 -10.65
CA PRO A 79 -17.17 -3.89 -9.47
C PRO A 79 -16.57 -4.55 -8.22
N SER A 80 -16.38 -3.76 -7.17
CA SER A 80 -15.65 -4.25 -5.99
C SER A 80 -16.23 -3.63 -4.71
N LEU A 81 -16.34 -4.47 -3.68
CA LEU A 81 -16.55 -4.02 -2.32
C LEU A 81 -15.18 -4.03 -1.63
N VAL A 82 -14.79 -2.87 -1.08
CA VAL A 82 -13.55 -2.72 -0.34
C VAL A 82 -13.88 -2.20 1.06
N SER A 83 -13.46 -2.92 2.08
CA SER A 83 -13.51 -2.49 3.46
C SER A 83 -12.12 -2.52 4.05
N LEU A 84 -11.70 -1.43 4.67
CA LEU A 84 -10.41 -1.31 5.35
C LEU A 84 -10.67 -0.83 6.78
N GLY A 85 -9.93 -1.38 7.73
CA GLY A 85 -10.10 -0.99 9.12
C GLY A 85 -8.81 -1.11 9.93
N VAL A 86 -8.62 -0.13 10.80
CA VAL A 86 -7.54 -0.11 11.79
C VAL A 86 -8.14 0.23 13.14
N LEU A 87 -7.91 -0.61 14.13
CA LEU A 87 -8.27 -0.35 15.53
C LEU A 87 -7.02 0.05 16.29
N VAL A 88 -7.06 1.22 16.91
CA VAL A 88 -5.94 1.77 17.68
C VAL A 88 -6.34 1.99 19.12
N ASN A 89 -5.35 1.98 20.02
CA ASN A 89 -5.47 2.44 21.41
C ASN A 89 -4.27 3.34 21.70
N GLY A 90 -4.50 4.64 21.73
CA GLY A 90 -3.42 5.63 21.71
C GLY A 90 -2.54 5.42 20.47
N ASP A 91 -1.24 5.26 20.68
CA ASP A 91 -0.26 5.07 19.60
C ASP A 91 -0.08 3.60 19.16
N VAL A 92 -0.87 2.69 19.71
CA VAL A 92 -0.73 1.25 19.46
C VAL A 92 -1.82 0.77 18.52
N VAL A 93 -1.43 0.17 17.40
CA VAL A 93 -2.34 -0.56 16.50
C VAL A 93 -2.68 -1.90 17.12
N LEU A 94 -3.95 -2.07 17.52
CA LEU A 94 -4.46 -3.33 18.08
C LEU A 94 -4.79 -4.34 17.01
N LYS A 95 -5.46 -3.89 15.95
CA LYS A 95 -5.87 -4.69 14.79
C LYS A 95 -5.82 -3.83 13.53
N ALA A 96 -5.43 -4.45 12.42
CA ALA A 96 -5.54 -3.86 11.10
C ALA A 96 -5.92 -4.96 10.10
N GLY A 97 -6.79 -4.64 9.17
CA GLY A 97 -7.20 -5.58 8.15
C GLY A 97 -8.06 -4.97 7.06
N GLY A 98 -8.36 -5.78 6.07
CA GLY A 98 -9.19 -5.38 4.96
C GLY A 98 -9.88 -6.58 4.32
N LEU A 99 -10.94 -6.27 3.60
CA LEU A 99 -11.71 -7.19 2.78
C LEU A 99 -11.86 -6.60 1.39
N LEU A 100 -11.54 -7.37 0.39
CA LEU A 100 -11.84 -7.09 -1.01
C LEU A 100 -12.73 -8.23 -1.52
N VAL A 101 -13.93 -7.88 -2.00
CA VAL A 101 -14.85 -8.81 -2.63
C VAL A 101 -15.11 -8.38 -4.07
N GLN A 102 -14.94 -9.29 -5.00
CA GLN A 102 -15.13 -9.05 -6.42
C GLN A 102 -15.96 -10.17 -7.03
N PRO A 103 -17.06 -9.84 -7.73
CA PRO A 103 -17.82 -10.86 -8.47
C PRO A 103 -16.97 -11.37 -9.64
N MET A 104 -16.97 -12.67 -9.82
CA MET A 104 -16.35 -13.28 -11.00
C MET A 104 -17.25 -13.14 -12.23
N PRO A 105 -16.70 -13.14 -13.44
CA PRO A 105 -17.50 -13.15 -14.66
C PRO A 105 -18.52 -14.30 -14.66
N GLY A 106 -19.79 -13.98 -14.91
CA GLY A 106 -20.87 -14.95 -14.85
C GLY A 106 -21.43 -15.20 -13.44
N CYS A 107 -21.09 -14.39 -12.45
CA CYS A 107 -21.69 -14.43 -11.12
C CYS A 107 -23.22 -14.31 -11.22
N GLU A 108 -23.93 -15.16 -10.51
CA GLU A 108 -25.40 -15.17 -10.47
C GLU A 108 -25.92 -13.90 -9.75
N GLU A 109 -27.01 -13.32 -10.27
CA GLU A 109 -27.61 -12.11 -9.72
C GLU A 109 -28.01 -12.27 -8.24
N GLU A 110 -28.53 -13.45 -7.87
CA GLU A 110 -28.86 -13.78 -6.48
C GLU A 110 -27.64 -13.67 -5.56
N THR A 111 -26.47 -14.07 -6.03
CA THR A 111 -25.20 -13.96 -5.26
C THR A 111 -24.81 -12.50 -5.07
N LEU A 112 -24.97 -11.66 -6.10
CA LEU A 112 -24.72 -10.22 -6.01
C LEU A 112 -25.65 -9.56 -5.00
N GLU A 113 -26.97 -9.83 -5.09
CA GLU A 113 -27.95 -9.32 -4.14
C GLU A 113 -27.61 -9.71 -2.70
N GLN A 114 -27.21 -10.96 -2.47
CA GLN A 114 -26.79 -11.41 -1.14
C GLN A 114 -25.54 -10.70 -0.62
N LEU A 115 -24.58 -10.38 -1.49
CA LEU A 115 -23.40 -9.61 -1.12
C LEU A 115 -23.73 -8.15 -0.79
N GLU A 116 -24.62 -7.53 -1.58
CA GLU A 116 -25.10 -6.17 -1.34
C GLU A 116 -25.83 -6.06 0.00
N LEU A 117 -26.72 -7.01 0.31
CA LEU A 117 -27.43 -7.07 1.59
C LEU A 117 -26.48 -7.20 2.79
N ARG A 118 -25.32 -7.82 2.60
CA ARG A 118 -24.31 -8.01 3.66
C ARG A 118 -23.29 -6.90 3.74
N SER A 119 -23.22 -6.01 2.74
CA SER A 119 -22.23 -4.94 2.71
C SER A 119 -22.16 -4.10 4.00
N PRO A 120 -23.27 -3.80 4.71
CA PRO A 120 -23.20 -3.10 5.99
C PRO A 120 -22.43 -3.85 7.09
N MET A 121 -22.38 -5.17 7.04
CA MET A 121 -21.60 -5.98 8.02
C MET A 121 -20.10 -5.73 7.91
N PHE A 122 -19.63 -5.33 6.73
CA PHE A 122 -18.21 -5.08 6.49
C PHE A 122 -17.78 -3.66 6.82
N ALA A 123 -18.71 -2.78 7.23
CA ALA A 123 -18.41 -1.38 7.50
C ALA A 123 -17.47 -1.14 8.69
N ASP A 124 -17.36 -2.09 9.60
CA ASP A 124 -16.48 -2.02 10.78
C ASP A 124 -15.61 -3.28 10.94
N ILE A 125 -14.89 -3.60 9.86
CA ILE A 125 -14.07 -4.82 9.77
C ILE A 125 -13.03 -4.93 10.88
N SER A 126 -12.48 -3.80 11.35
CA SER A 126 -11.49 -3.79 12.43
C SER A 126 -12.06 -4.32 13.75
N ARG A 127 -13.33 -4.01 14.03
CA ARG A 127 -14.04 -4.49 15.21
C ARG A 127 -14.37 -5.97 15.07
N GLU A 128 -14.95 -6.38 13.95
CA GLU A 128 -15.26 -7.78 13.65
C GLU A 128 -14.04 -8.68 13.82
N MET A 129 -12.87 -8.25 13.33
CA MET A 129 -11.61 -8.98 13.49
C MET A 129 -11.11 -9.10 14.94
N THR A 130 -11.69 -8.37 15.88
CA THR A 130 -11.37 -8.46 17.29
C THR A 130 -12.22 -9.52 17.98
N GLU A 131 -13.43 -9.74 17.51
CA GLU A 131 -14.46 -10.56 18.17
C GLU A 131 -14.36 -12.03 17.79
N ALA A 132 -13.80 -12.38 16.59
CA ALA A 132 -13.73 -13.76 16.15
C ALA A 132 -12.43 -14.11 15.39
N PRO A 133 -12.04 -15.40 15.37
CA PRO A 133 -10.98 -15.91 14.51
C PRO A 133 -11.30 -15.69 13.02
N LYS A 134 -10.27 -15.52 12.19
CA LYS A 134 -10.43 -15.23 10.75
C LYS A 134 -11.28 -16.27 9.99
N GLU A 135 -11.10 -17.53 10.33
CA GLU A 135 -11.83 -18.62 9.69
C GLU A 135 -13.33 -18.54 9.98
N GLN A 136 -13.69 -18.21 11.21
CA GLN A 136 -15.08 -18.03 11.61
C GLN A 136 -15.68 -16.79 10.97
N LEU A 137 -14.93 -15.70 10.85
CA LEU A 137 -15.39 -14.50 10.17
C LEU A 137 -15.77 -14.78 8.71
N LEU A 138 -14.97 -15.55 7.99
CA LEU A 138 -15.30 -15.94 6.61
C LEU A 138 -16.60 -16.75 6.53
N GLU A 139 -16.79 -17.70 7.45
CA GLU A 139 -18.02 -18.49 7.51
C GLU A 139 -19.26 -17.63 7.85
N ASP A 140 -19.10 -16.69 8.78
CA ASP A 140 -20.19 -15.80 9.21
C ASP A 140 -20.55 -14.76 8.14
N TRP A 141 -19.55 -14.12 7.54
CA TRP A 141 -19.75 -13.13 6.49
C TRP A 141 -20.33 -13.72 5.21
N PHE A 142 -19.92 -14.93 4.84
CA PHE A 142 -20.37 -15.62 3.63
C PHE A 142 -21.25 -16.84 3.93
N ARG A 143 -22.00 -16.77 5.03
CA ARG A 143 -22.91 -17.86 5.44
C ARG A 143 -23.88 -18.20 4.32
N GLY A 144 -23.95 -19.49 3.98
CA GLY A 144 -24.79 -20.01 2.87
C GLY A 144 -24.10 -19.98 1.50
N MET A 145 -23.00 -19.23 1.32
CA MET A 145 -22.25 -19.19 0.07
C MET A 145 -21.13 -20.24 -0.01
N LYS A 146 -20.90 -21.01 1.08
CA LYS A 146 -19.89 -22.05 1.17
C LYS A 146 -18.48 -21.59 0.76
N PRO A 147 -17.89 -20.61 1.47
CA PRO A 147 -16.58 -20.08 1.13
C PRO A 147 -15.50 -21.17 1.16
N VAL A 148 -14.60 -21.16 0.18
CA VAL A 148 -13.46 -22.07 0.08
C VAL A 148 -12.17 -21.26 0.13
N VAL A 149 -11.29 -21.58 1.08
CA VAL A 149 -9.97 -20.97 1.16
C VAL A 149 -9.07 -21.60 0.10
N LEU A 150 -8.68 -20.84 -0.91
CA LEU A 150 -7.83 -21.30 -2.00
C LEU A 150 -6.34 -21.17 -1.66
N ASP A 151 -5.96 -20.09 -0.97
CA ASP A 151 -4.57 -19.85 -0.61
C ASP A 151 -4.44 -19.09 0.71
N ARG A 152 -3.26 -19.15 1.32
CA ARG A 152 -2.89 -18.40 2.54
C ARG A 152 -1.50 -17.87 2.41
N THR A 153 -1.36 -16.56 2.43
CA THR A 153 -0.07 -15.87 2.38
C THR A 153 0.18 -15.15 3.71
N LEU A 154 1.35 -15.38 4.29
CA LEU A 154 1.77 -14.64 5.49
C LEU A 154 2.20 -13.23 5.07
N LEU A 155 1.58 -12.23 5.69
CA LEU A 155 1.95 -10.83 5.50
C LEU A 155 2.93 -10.37 6.58
N ARG A 156 3.93 -9.61 6.17
CA ARG A 156 4.88 -8.97 7.09
C ARG A 156 5.24 -7.56 6.62
N TYR A 157 5.45 -6.66 7.56
CA TYR A 157 6.06 -5.38 7.25
C TYR A 157 7.55 -5.58 7.03
N HIS A 158 8.02 -5.37 5.80
CA HIS A 158 9.42 -5.56 5.46
C HIS A 158 9.89 -4.54 4.43
N CYS A 159 10.97 -3.83 4.75
CA CYS A 159 11.64 -2.95 3.81
C CYS A 159 12.89 -3.63 3.27
N GLY A 160 12.85 -4.05 2.02
CA GLY A 160 13.99 -4.65 1.31
C GLY A 160 15.01 -3.61 0.81
N CYS A 161 15.18 -2.46 1.49
CA CYS A 161 16.25 -1.54 1.16
C CYS A 161 17.62 -2.17 1.50
N SER A 162 18.63 -1.82 0.73
CA SER A 162 19.99 -2.30 0.95
C SER A 162 20.99 -1.30 0.38
N ARG A 163 22.26 -1.39 0.85
CA ARG A 163 23.34 -0.57 0.30
C ARG A 163 23.45 -0.72 -1.23
N ALA A 164 23.34 -1.93 -1.75
CA ALA A 164 23.41 -2.21 -3.19
C ALA A 164 22.27 -1.50 -3.97
N ARG A 165 21.07 -1.36 -3.39
CA ARG A 165 19.98 -0.58 -4.01
C ARG A 165 20.27 0.93 -3.99
N MET A 166 20.92 1.44 -2.94
CA MET A 166 21.33 2.84 -2.86
C MET A 166 22.46 3.14 -3.84
N GLU A 167 23.41 2.20 -4.03
CA GLU A 167 24.45 2.30 -5.06
C GLU A 167 23.84 2.42 -6.46
N LYS A 168 22.85 1.58 -6.79
CA LYS A 168 22.10 1.66 -8.06
C LYS A 168 21.37 2.99 -8.21
N ALA A 169 20.79 3.52 -7.13
CA ALA A 169 20.13 4.83 -7.16
C ALA A 169 21.15 5.95 -7.45
N LEU A 170 22.33 5.91 -6.83
CA LEU A 170 23.41 6.85 -7.12
C LEU A 170 23.86 6.78 -8.59
N ILE A 171 24.06 5.57 -9.10
CA ILE A 171 24.42 5.37 -10.51
C ILE A 171 23.34 5.92 -11.45
N SER A 172 22.05 5.80 -11.09
CA SER A 172 20.92 6.29 -11.90
C SER A 172 20.82 7.82 -11.97
N LEU A 173 21.49 8.58 -11.10
CA LEU A 173 21.61 10.03 -11.23
C LEU A 173 22.38 10.43 -12.49
N GLY A 174 23.20 9.52 -13.00
CA GLY A 174 24.04 9.78 -14.15
C GLY A 174 25.43 10.30 -13.77
N ARG A 175 26.35 10.13 -14.72
CA ARG A 175 27.76 10.42 -14.51
C ARG A 175 28.04 11.86 -14.08
N LYS A 176 27.33 12.82 -14.67
CA LYS A 176 27.58 14.25 -14.42
C LYS A 176 27.25 14.63 -12.98
N GLU A 177 26.07 14.20 -12.51
CA GLU A 177 25.62 14.52 -11.15
C GLU A 177 26.49 13.79 -10.11
N LEU A 178 26.84 12.54 -10.36
CA LEU A 178 27.71 11.77 -9.47
C LEU A 178 29.12 12.39 -9.39
N GLN A 179 29.64 12.90 -10.51
CA GLN A 179 30.93 13.63 -10.52
C GLN A 179 30.86 14.93 -9.71
N THR A 180 29.76 15.67 -9.80
CA THR A 180 29.57 16.90 -9.02
C THR A 180 29.64 16.61 -7.51
N ILE A 181 28.94 15.55 -7.04
CA ILE A 181 29.00 15.15 -5.63
C ILE A 181 30.43 14.75 -5.20
N ILE A 182 31.16 14.08 -6.08
CA ILE A 182 32.58 13.70 -5.82
C ILE A 182 33.46 14.95 -5.70
N ASP A 183 33.26 15.94 -6.57
CA ASP A 183 34.08 17.15 -6.61
C ASP A 183 33.86 18.07 -5.39
N GLU A 184 32.66 18.00 -4.79
CA GLU A 184 32.34 18.69 -3.53
C GLU A 184 33.01 18.04 -2.30
N ASP A 185 33.53 16.84 -2.44
CA ASP A 185 34.28 16.04 -1.44
C ASP A 185 33.57 15.89 -0.08
N THR A 186 32.25 15.91 -0.09
CA THR A 186 31.41 15.78 1.12
C THR A 186 30.92 14.36 1.34
N GLY A 187 31.08 13.48 0.33
CA GLY A 187 30.42 12.17 0.28
C GLY A 187 28.92 12.31 0.01
N ALA A 188 28.18 11.22 0.20
CA ALA A 188 26.73 11.23 0.03
C ALA A 188 26.05 10.46 1.17
N GLU A 189 24.90 10.98 1.61
CA GLU A 189 24.03 10.30 2.55
C GLU A 189 22.66 10.07 1.91
N LEU A 190 22.21 8.82 1.85
CA LEU A 190 20.91 8.42 1.33
C LEU A 190 20.06 7.81 2.43
N GLY A 191 18.86 8.35 2.62
CA GLY A 191 17.86 7.81 3.54
C GLY A 191 16.81 6.98 2.80
N CYS A 192 16.44 5.87 3.36
CA CYS A 192 15.30 5.10 2.86
C CYS A 192 13.98 5.75 3.30
N HIS A 193 13.14 6.21 2.38
CA HIS A 193 11.85 6.83 2.68
C HIS A 193 10.88 5.91 3.44
N PHE A 194 11.02 4.58 3.33
CA PHE A 194 10.12 3.63 3.99
C PHE A 194 10.51 3.28 5.43
N CYS A 195 11.80 3.08 5.70
CA CYS A 195 12.27 2.64 7.03
C CYS A 195 13.27 3.58 7.67
N HIS A 196 13.58 4.70 7.05
CA HIS A 196 14.51 5.75 7.49
C HIS A 196 15.96 5.26 7.73
N GLN A 197 16.30 4.04 7.28
CA GLN A 197 17.68 3.56 7.33
C GLN A 197 18.58 4.49 6.51
N GLN A 198 19.67 4.95 7.13
CA GLN A 198 20.65 5.82 6.50
C GLN A 198 21.81 5.00 5.92
N TYR A 199 22.28 5.41 4.76
CA TYR A 199 23.40 4.84 4.04
C TYR A 199 24.39 5.95 3.68
N GLN A 200 25.59 5.88 4.23
CA GLN A 200 26.62 6.85 3.96
C GLN A 200 27.61 6.30 2.93
N PHE A 201 28.06 7.14 2.01
CA PHE A 201 29.03 6.83 0.97
C PHE A 201 30.15 7.86 1.03
N THR A 202 31.35 7.38 1.17
CA THR A 202 32.56 8.21 1.12
C THR A 202 32.83 8.64 -0.32
N THR A 203 33.59 9.73 -0.50
CA THR A 203 34.01 10.20 -1.82
C THR A 203 34.74 9.11 -2.61
N GLU A 204 35.54 8.28 -1.93
CA GLU A 204 36.26 7.17 -2.58
C GLU A 204 35.30 6.09 -3.08
N GLU A 205 34.27 5.72 -2.31
CA GLU A 205 33.23 4.78 -2.74
C GLU A 205 32.45 5.35 -3.93
N LEU A 206 32.14 6.63 -3.96
CA LEU A 206 31.48 7.27 -5.08
C LEU A 206 32.33 7.24 -6.36
N ARG A 207 33.67 7.44 -6.26
CA ARG A 207 34.57 7.27 -7.40
C ARG A 207 34.52 5.86 -7.96
N GLN A 208 34.53 4.83 -7.09
CA GLN A 208 34.41 3.43 -7.52
C GLN A 208 33.06 3.15 -8.20
N LEU A 209 31.95 3.74 -7.72
CA LEU A 209 30.65 3.63 -8.37
C LEU A 209 30.63 4.28 -9.75
N LEU A 210 31.28 5.43 -9.90
CA LEU A 210 31.39 6.13 -11.17
C LEU A 210 32.18 5.31 -12.21
N GLU A 211 33.26 4.63 -11.79
CA GLU A 211 34.03 3.74 -12.66
C GLU A 211 33.22 2.53 -13.12
N LYS A 212 32.43 1.93 -12.22
CA LYS A 212 31.53 0.81 -12.56
C LYS A 212 30.46 1.24 -13.57
N ALA A 213 29.84 2.38 -13.37
CA ALA A 213 28.82 2.95 -14.27
C ALA A 213 29.35 3.30 -15.68
N THR A 214 30.68 3.36 -15.84
CA THR A 214 31.30 3.67 -17.15
C THR A 214 31.58 2.39 -17.96
N ARG A 215 31.47 1.22 -17.34
CA ARG A 215 31.77 -0.08 -17.99
C ARG A 215 30.52 -0.85 -18.44
N GLU A 216 29.33 -0.42 -18.00
CA GLU A 216 28.02 -0.90 -18.46
C GLU A 216 27.44 0.03 -19.53
#